data_3406eb4d7b9e9a706e5e6af7c741cc48
#
_entry.id   3406eb4d7b9e9a706e5e6af7c741cc48
#
_cell.length_a   1.000
_cell.length_b   1.000
_cell.length_c   1.000
_cell.angle_alpha   90.00
_cell.angle_beta   90.00
_cell.angle_gamma   90.00
#
_symmetry.space_group_name_H-M   'P 1'
#
loop_
_entity.id
_entity.type
_entity.pdbx_description
1 polymer ?
#
loop_
_entity_poly.entity_id
_entity_poly.type
_entity_poly.pdbx_seq_one_letter_code
_entity_poly.pdbx_strand_id
1 'polypeptide(L)'
;MTYFIIGGALAFVLLLLRVPSIAGRRRIAKKVQADYARCRGTVHARQLRAGIKKYETSIPPLVRERDKIQADLESLSRTEVGDLRRALEEALANGPLAEVRGIGPKLRDRVVEACFDGTIESLKEAQHVPGVGAEKADDIRAWILELHGKIPQLLKGDFEGKAEVLFAYAQRRDVLLVRQRELDKIVTTRRDLVALVKGKLAALELTTLSTYRAALEGDAQAAERVATHTLGAFPEWESEPAWFREITTAPGDVDV
;
A
#
# COMPACT_ATOMS: atom_id res chain seq x y z
N MET A 1 85.26 11.51 -35.61
CA MET A 1 84.42 10.50 -34.86
C MET A 1 83.74 11.02 -33.60
N THR A 2 83.97 12.19 -33.11
CA THR A 2 83.48 12.72 -31.83
C THR A 2 82.00 13.27 -31.91
N TYR A 3 81.54 13.61 -33.08
CA TYR A 3 80.18 14.19 -33.21
C TYR A 3 79.00 13.12 -33.22
N PHE A 4 79.31 11.88 -33.48
CA PHE A 4 78.32 10.81 -33.50
C PHE A 4 77.96 10.32 -32.09
N ILE A 5 78.84 10.48 -31.13
CA ILE A 5 78.62 10.01 -29.74
C ILE A 5 77.71 11.00 -29.00
N ILE A 6 77.82 12.32 -29.28
CA ILE A 6 77.06 13.36 -28.58
C ILE A 6 75.56 13.33 -29.09
N GLY A 7 75.35 13.08 -30.35
CA GLY A 7 74.00 12.96 -30.91
C GLY A 7 73.23 11.78 -30.38
N GLY A 8 73.88 10.64 -30.18
CA GLY A 8 73.31 9.44 -29.61
C GLY A 8 72.90 9.58 -28.15
N ALA A 9 73.74 10.23 -27.35
CA ALA A 9 73.46 10.48 -25.94
C ALA A 9 72.29 11.45 -25.74
N LEU A 10 72.17 12.51 -26.56
CA LEU A 10 71.10 13.48 -26.49
C LEU A 10 69.77 12.86 -26.94
N ALA A 11 69.74 12.03 -27.98
CA ALA A 11 68.60 11.30 -28.44
C ALA A 11 68.10 10.28 -27.37
N PHE A 12 69.06 9.65 -26.68
CA PHE A 12 68.72 8.70 -25.61
C PHE A 12 68.17 9.41 -24.35
N VAL A 13 68.69 10.57 -24.01
CA VAL A 13 68.17 11.42 -22.92
C VAL A 13 66.76 11.96 -23.25
N LEU A 14 66.51 12.38 -24.50
CA LEU A 14 65.22 12.83 -24.98
C LEU A 14 64.19 11.67 -25.03
N LEU A 15 64.63 10.46 -25.34
CA LEU A 15 63.82 9.24 -25.29
C LEU A 15 63.46 8.86 -23.85
N LEU A 16 64.41 9.02 -22.90
CA LEU A 16 64.17 8.79 -21.48
C LEU A 16 63.22 9.84 -20.86
N LEU A 17 63.26 11.08 -21.35
CA LEU A 17 62.35 12.15 -20.91
C LEU A 17 60.95 12.01 -21.49
N ARG A 18 60.78 11.35 -22.65
CA ARG A 18 59.47 11.14 -23.30
C ARG A 18 58.77 9.83 -22.90
N VAL A 19 59.43 8.91 -22.26
CA VAL A 19 58.78 7.68 -21.77
C VAL A 19 58.43 7.92 -20.31
N PRO A 20 57.17 8.31 -20.00
CA PRO A 20 56.72 8.25 -18.62
C PRO A 20 57.01 6.82 -18.14
N SER A 21 57.76 6.68 -17.07
CA SER A 21 58.22 5.37 -16.57
C SER A 21 57.02 4.44 -16.48
N ILE A 22 57.20 3.17 -16.85
CA ILE A 22 56.15 2.15 -16.77
C ILE A 22 55.46 2.14 -15.38
N ALA A 23 56.26 2.45 -14.35
CA ALA A 23 55.78 2.64 -12.99
C ALA A 23 54.82 3.85 -12.86
N GLY A 24 55.11 4.99 -13.54
CA GLY A 24 54.22 6.15 -13.58
C GLY A 24 52.90 5.84 -14.27
N ARG A 25 52.92 5.18 -15.41
CA ARG A 25 51.70 4.76 -16.13
C ARG A 25 50.85 3.80 -15.30
N ARG A 26 51.47 2.86 -14.59
CA ARG A 26 50.76 1.94 -13.68
C ARG A 26 50.13 2.66 -12.47
N ARG A 27 50.80 3.68 -11.92
CA ARG A 27 50.24 4.51 -10.84
C ARG A 27 49.03 5.30 -11.32
N ILE A 28 49.11 5.94 -12.50
CA ILE A 28 47.99 6.69 -13.10
C ILE A 28 46.84 5.74 -13.37
N ALA A 29 47.09 4.57 -13.99
CA ALA A 29 46.04 3.59 -14.26
C ALA A 29 45.32 3.11 -12.97
N LYS A 30 46.08 2.84 -11.91
CA LYS A 30 45.50 2.48 -10.60
C LYS A 30 44.68 3.61 -10.00
N LYS A 31 45.14 4.87 -10.10
CA LYS A 31 44.41 6.04 -9.63
C LYS A 31 43.09 6.20 -10.40
N VAL A 32 43.16 6.17 -11.74
CA VAL A 32 41.95 6.24 -12.61
C VAL A 32 40.98 5.14 -12.27
N GLN A 33 41.44 3.92 -12.01
CA GLN A 33 40.56 2.81 -11.65
C GLN A 33 39.92 2.98 -10.26
N ALA A 34 40.66 3.51 -9.30
CA ALA A 34 40.13 3.83 -7.98
C ALA A 34 39.10 4.96 -8.04
N ASP A 35 39.39 6.00 -8.80
CA ASP A 35 38.48 7.13 -9.00
C ASP A 35 37.22 6.71 -9.77
N TYR A 36 37.35 5.83 -10.78
CA TYR A 36 36.23 5.23 -11.47
C TYR A 36 35.35 4.41 -10.52
N ALA A 37 35.96 3.63 -9.64
CA ALA A 37 35.19 2.85 -8.65
C ALA A 37 34.41 3.75 -7.69
N ARG A 38 34.97 4.91 -7.32
CA ARG A 38 34.26 5.95 -6.55
C ARG A 38 33.15 6.60 -7.37
N CYS A 39 33.48 7.08 -8.56
CA CYS A 39 32.54 7.71 -9.49
C CYS A 39 31.35 6.81 -9.78
N ARG A 40 31.61 5.54 -10.08
CA ARG A 40 30.57 4.53 -10.25
C ARG A 40 29.79 4.25 -8.97
N GLY A 41 30.24 4.73 -7.83
CA GLY A 41 29.56 4.58 -6.56
C GLY A 41 29.35 3.12 -6.19
N THR A 42 30.39 2.27 -6.31
CA THR A 42 30.26 0.82 -6.02
C THR A 42 29.76 0.54 -4.61
N VAL A 43 30.14 1.37 -3.65
CA VAL A 43 29.64 1.32 -2.27
C VAL A 43 28.17 1.74 -2.26
N HIS A 44 27.83 2.86 -2.88
CA HIS A 44 26.47 3.36 -3.00
C HIS A 44 25.57 2.38 -3.76
N ALA A 45 26.05 1.80 -4.87
CA ALA A 45 25.28 0.78 -5.60
C ALA A 45 24.92 -0.42 -4.72
N ARG A 46 25.83 -0.83 -3.82
CA ARG A 46 25.54 -1.91 -2.86
C ARG A 46 24.48 -1.48 -1.84
N GLN A 47 24.62 -0.26 -1.30
CA GLN A 47 23.63 0.29 -0.37
C GLN A 47 22.25 0.43 -1.02
N LEU A 48 22.20 0.94 -2.25
CA LEU A 48 20.94 1.06 -3.02
C LEU A 48 20.28 -0.29 -3.28
N ARG A 49 21.03 -1.31 -3.69
CA ARG A 49 20.48 -2.66 -3.88
C ARG A 49 19.94 -3.25 -2.57
N ALA A 50 20.66 -3.04 -1.47
CA ALA A 50 20.20 -3.47 -0.15
C ALA A 50 18.93 -2.73 0.27
N GLY A 51 18.87 -1.42 0.04
CA GLY A 51 17.70 -0.59 0.30
C GLY A 51 16.49 -1.02 -0.54
N ILE A 52 16.65 -1.15 -1.85
CA ILE A 52 15.61 -1.67 -2.75
C ILE A 52 15.04 -2.97 -2.19
N LYS A 53 15.90 -3.93 -1.84
CA LYS A 53 15.46 -5.22 -1.30
C LYS A 53 14.65 -5.06 -0.01
N LYS A 54 15.07 -4.19 0.91
CA LYS A 54 14.33 -3.92 2.15
C LYS A 54 12.93 -3.36 1.87
N TYR A 55 12.85 -2.35 1.00
CA TYR A 55 11.56 -1.75 0.63
C TYR A 55 10.65 -2.74 -0.12
N GLU A 56 11.19 -3.49 -1.07
CA GLU A 56 10.43 -4.53 -1.77
C GLU A 56 9.89 -5.61 -0.82
N THR A 57 10.66 -6.02 0.18
CA THR A 57 10.18 -6.99 1.18
C THR A 57 9.17 -6.39 2.16
N SER A 58 9.15 -5.07 2.35
CA SER A 58 8.20 -4.38 3.22
C SER A 58 6.84 -4.10 2.57
N ILE A 59 6.71 -4.18 1.25
CA ILE A 59 5.47 -3.90 0.52
C ILE A 59 4.44 -5.04 0.65
N PRO A 60 4.77 -6.33 0.48
CA PRO A 60 3.80 -7.41 0.51
C PRO A 60 2.96 -7.53 1.79
N PRO A 61 3.51 -7.32 3.01
CA PRO A 61 2.71 -7.28 4.23
C PRO A 61 1.64 -6.19 4.21
N LEU A 62 1.99 -4.97 3.77
CA LEU A 62 1.07 -3.84 3.68
C LEU A 62 -0.05 -4.09 2.66
N VAL A 63 0.29 -4.71 1.53
CA VAL A 63 -0.72 -5.10 0.52
C VAL A 63 -1.67 -6.14 1.09
N ARG A 64 -1.18 -7.14 1.83
CA ARG A 64 -2.04 -8.13 2.49
C ARG A 64 -2.95 -7.51 3.54
N GLU A 65 -2.46 -6.55 4.33
CA GLU A 65 -3.27 -5.82 5.29
C GLU A 65 -4.37 -5.02 4.58
N ARG A 66 -4.05 -4.32 3.50
CA ARG A 66 -5.03 -3.60 2.67
C ARG A 66 -6.09 -4.53 2.11
N ASP A 67 -5.68 -5.69 1.58
CA ASP A 67 -6.61 -6.67 1.00
C ASP A 67 -7.52 -7.28 2.09
N LYS A 68 -7.02 -7.44 3.32
CA LYS A 68 -7.84 -7.82 4.49
C LYS A 68 -8.87 -6.77 4.82
N ILE A 69 -8.49 -5.48 4.86
CA ILE A 69 -9.44 -4.38 5.10
C ILE A 69 -10.53 -4.37 4.03
N GLN A 70 -10.20 -4.62 2.78
CA GLN A 70 -11.19 -4.73 1.70
C GLN A 70 -12.19 -5.87 1.97
N ALA A 71 -11.71 -7.04 2.41
CA ALA A 71 -12.58 -8.15 2.77
C ALA A 71 -13.46 -7.82 4.01
N ASP A 72 -12.90 -7.10 4.98
CA ASP A 72 -13.64 -6.65 6.17
C ASP A 72 -14.75 -5.65 5.80
N LEU A 73 -14.50 -4.73 4.85
CA LEU A 73 -15.51 -3.80 4.32
C LEU A 73 -16.66 -4.55 3.60
N GLU A 74 -16.34 -5.58 2.82
CA GLU A 74 -17.36 -6.41 2.16
C GLU A 74 -18.17 -7.22 3.18
N SER A 75 -17.53 -7.76 4.19
CA SER A 75 -18.18 -8.47 5.30
C SER A 75 -19.10 -7.53 6.08
N LEU A 76 -18.60 -6.31 6.39
CA LEU A 76 -19.36 -5.28 7.07
C LEU A 76 -20.66 -4.93 6.31
N SER A 77 -20.55 -4.78 4.97
CA SER A 77 -21.71 -4.49 4.13
C SER A 77 -22.77 -5.61 4.13
N ARG A 78 -22.33 -6.88 4.20
CA ARG A 78 -23.28 -8.02 4.28
C ARG A 78 -23.97 -8.08 5.63
N THR A 79 -23.23 -7.87 6.73
CA THR A 79 -23.81 -7.86 8.09
C THR A 79 -24.73 -6.67 8.30
N GLU A 80 -24.44 -5.50 7.73
CA GLU A 80 -25.30 -4.31 7.76
C GLU A 80 -26.72 -4.63 7.24
N VAL A 81 -26.80 -5.32 6.10
CA VAL A 81 -28.11 -5.71 5.52
C VAL A 81 -28.87 -6.66 6.45
N GLY A 82 -28.17 -7.59 7.08
CA GLY A 82 -28.76 -8.52 8.06
C GLY A 82 -29.28 -7.80 9.30
N ASP A 83 -28.50 -6.88 9.85
CA ASP A 83 -28.89 -6.12 11.06
C ASP A 83 -30.02 -5.11 10.76
N LEU A 84 -30.00 -4.47 9.57
CA LEU A 84 -31.11 -3.64 9.13
C LEU A 84 -32.42 -4.44 9.00
N ARG A 85 -32.32 -5.65 8.47
CA ARG A 85 -33.48 -6.53 8.38
C ARG A 85 -33.98 -6.91 9.77
N ARG A 86 -33.11 -7.29 10.70
CA ARG A 86 -33.50 -7.61 12.08
C ARG A 86 -34.17 -6.43 12.78
N ALA A 87 -33.59 -5.22 12.67
CA ALA A 87 -34.18 -4.01 13.23
C ALA A 87 -35.58 -3.70 12.63
N LEU A 88 -35.76 -3.90 11.32
CA LEU A 88 -37.07 -3.78 10.68
C LEU A 88 -38.06 -4.81 11.24
N GLU A 89 -37.66 -6.07 11.34
CA GLU A 89 -38.53 -7.14 11.85
C GLU A 89 -38.92 -6.91 13.32
N GLU A 90 -38.01 -6.35 14.12
CA GLU A 90 -38.31 -5.93 15.49
C GLU A 90 -39.28 -4.75 15.54
N ALA A 91 -39.10 -3.73 14.72
CA ALA A 91 -40.02 -2.62 14.59
C ALA A 91 -41.44 -3.07 14.17
N LEU A 92 -41.52 -4.03 13.24
CA LEU A 92 -42.82 -4.62 12.80
C LEU A 92 -43.49 -5.42 13.93
N ALA A 93 -42.75 -6.18 14.69
CA ALA A 93 -43.26 -6.95 15.83
C ALA A 93 -43.75 -6.01 16.95
N ASN A 94 -43.04 -4.95 17.25
CA ASN A 94 -43.39 -3.99 18.32
C ASN A 94 -44.47 -2.97 17.94
N GLY A 95 -44.75 -2.75 16.65
CA GLY A 95 -45.73 -1.79 16.17
C GLY A 95 -46.89 -2.48 15.46
N PRO A 96 -46.80 -2.73 14.15
CA PRO A 96 -47.87 -3.20 13.30
C PRO A 96 -48.52 -4.53 13.70
N LEU A 97 -47.83 -5.39 14.44
CA LEU A 97 -48.44 -6.62 14.98
C LEU A 97 -49.64 -6.32 15.86
N ALA A 98 -49.72 -5.17 16.55
CA ALA A 98 -50.85 -4.76 17.35
C ALA A 98 -52.08 -4.41 16.52
N GLU A 99 -51.94 -4.18 15.20
CA GLU A 99 -53.01 -3.88 14.26
C GLU A 99 -53.65 -5.14 13.67
N VAL A 100 -53.00 -6.31 13.87
CA VAL A 100 -53.58 -7.59 13.45
C VAL A 100 -54.88 -7.83 14.23
N ARG A 101 -55.92 -8.29 13.54
CA ARG A 101 -57.24 -8.50 14.10
C ARG A 101 -57.19 -9.28 15.40
N GLY A 102 -57.71 -8.71 16.47
CA GLY A 102 -57.79 -9.34 17.79
C GLY A 102 -56.47 -9.37 18.60
N ILE A 103 -55.38 -8.78 18.07
CA ILE A 103 -54.10 -8.64 18.74
C ILE A 103 -53.97 -7.19 19.19
N GLY A 104 -54.47 -6.85 20.36
CA GLY A 104 -54.25 -5.52 20.94
C GLY A 104 -52.86 -5.42 21.60
N PRO A 105 -52.40 -4.20 22.03
CA PRO A 105 -51.05 -3.97 22.54
C PRO A 105 -50.58 -4.96 23.65
N LYS A 106 -51.49 -5.25 24.61
CA LYS A 106 -51.15 -6.19 25.71
C LYS A 106 -50.92 -7.64 25.23
N LEU A 107 -51.63 -8.05 24.16
CA LEU A 107 -51.47 -9.39 23.61
C LEU A 107 -50.23 -9.45 22.72
N ARG A 108 -49.97 -8.38 21.93
CA ARG A 108 -48.74 -8.21 21.19
C ARG A 108 -47.51 -8.37 22.10
N ASP A 109 -47.46 -7.61 23.21
CA ASP A 109 -46.32 -7.66 24.13
C ASP A 109 -46.04 -9.10 24.62
N ARG A 110 -47.09 -9.84 24.96
CA ARG A 110 -46.99 -11.25 25.36
C ARG A 110 -46.51 -12.17 24.23
N VAL A 111 -46.99 -11.93 22.99
CA VAL A 111 -46.59 -12.70 21.82
C VAL A 111 -45.13 -12.44 21.48
N VAL A 112 -44.72 -11.18 21.50
CA VAL A 112 -43.33 -10.79 21.26
C VAL A 112 -42.41 -11.36 22.34
N GLU A 113 -42.74 -11.21 23.60
CA GLU A 113 -41.96 -11.75 24.74
C GLU A 113 -41.80 -13.28 24.67
N ALA A 114 -42.87 -13.99 24.28
CA ALA A 114 -42.87 -15.45 24.28
C ALA A 114 -42.30 -16.10 23.02
N CYS A 115 -42.41 -15.44 21.86
CA CYS A 115 -42.14 -16.06 20.56
C CYS A 115 -41.07 -15.37 19.73
N PHE A 116 -40.83 -14.05 19.90
CA PHE A 116 -39.94 -13.31 19.00
C PHE A 116 -38.47 -13.63 19.31
N ASP A 117 -37.75 -14.22 18.36
CA ASP A 117 -36.35 -14.59 18.43
C ASP A 117 -35.41 -13.64 17.60
N GLY A 118 -35.94 -12.51 17.14
CA GLY A 118 -35.28 -11.58 16.22
C GLY A 118 -35.76 -11.71 14.78
N THR A 119 -36.73 -12.61 14.51
CA THR A 119 -37.39 -12.74 13.19
C THR A 119 -38.91 -12.78 13.34
N ILE A 120 -39.63 -12.18 12.37
CA ILE A 120 -41.11 -12.26 12.36
C ILE A 120 -41.61 -13.68 12.13
N GLU A 121 -40.77 -14.55 11.56
CA GLU A 121 -41.11 -15.93 11.28
C GLU A 121 -41.39 -16.74 12.57
N SER A 122 -40.67 -16.42 13.65
CA SER A 122 -40.84 -17.06 14.94
C SER A 122 -42.21 -16.81 15.58
N LEU A 123 -42.88 -15.71 15.18
CA LEU A 123 -44.26 -15.39 15.64
C LEU A 123 -45.32 -16.39 15.16
N LYS A 124 -45.02 -17.30 14.24
CA LYS A 124 -45.89 -18.40 13.84
C LYS A 124 -46.25 -19.33 14.99
N GLU A 125 -45.39 -19.39 16.01
CA GLU A 125 -45.59 -20.19 17.22
C GLU A 125 -46.52 -19.52 18.24
N ALA A 126 -47.09 -18.36 17.93
CA ALA A 126 -47.96 -17.58 18.83
C ALA A 126 -49.21 -18.34 19.33
N GLN A 127 -49.61 -19.45 18.68
CA GLN A 127 -50.69 -20.33 19.12
C GLN A 127 -50.53 -20.86 20.54
N HIS A 128 -49.31 -20.91 21.04
CA HIS A 128 -49.00 -21.38 22.39
C HIS A 128 -49.07 -20.29 23.46
N VAL A 129 -49.29 -19.03 23.06
CA VAL A 129 -49.37 -17.88 23.96
C VAL A 129 -50.78 -17.80 24.59
N PRO A 130 -50.92 -17.67 25.91
CA PRO A 130 -52.20 -17.53 26.55
C PRO A 130 -52.99 -16.33 26.02
N GLY A 131 -54.20 -16.58 25.51
CA GLY A 131 -55.08 -15.56 24.90
C GLY A 131 -54.95 -15.47 23.37
N VAL A 132 -54.08 -16.24 22.73
CA VAL A 132 -54.03 -16.44 21.29
C VAL A 132 -54.76 -17.76 20.96
N GLY A 133 -55.95 -17.70 20.44
CA GLY A 133 -56.66 -18.87 19.92
C GLY A 133 -56.27 -19.15 18.46
N ALA A 134 -56.79 -20.25 17.90
CA ALA A 134 -56.46 -20.68 16.53
C ALA A 134 -56.72 -19.59 15.48
N GLU A 135 -57.85 -18.89 15.53
CA GLU A 135 -58.21 -17.82 14.59
C GLU A 135 -57.16 -16.68 14.60
N LYS A 136 -56.74 -16.23 15.79
CA LYS A 136 -55.70 -15.18 15.91
C LYS A 136 -54.33 -15.66 15.45
N ALA A 137 -53.99 -16.92 15.70
CA ALA A 137 -52.73 -17.50 15.21
C ALA A 137 -52.74 -17.57 13.68
N ASP A 138 -53.89 -17.87 13.05
CA ASP A 138 -54.00 -17.86 11.59
C ASP A 138 -53.90 -16.43 11.02
N ASP A 139 -54.52 -15.44 11.68
CA ASP A 139 -54.38 -14.02 11.31
C ASP A 139 -52.92 -13.55 11.40
N ILE A 140 -52.17 -13.94 12.42
CA ILE A 140 -50.72 -13.66 12.54
C ILE A 140 -49.95 -14.32 11.39
N ARG A 141 -50.23 -15.59 11.06
CA ARG A 141 -49.56 -16.28 9.93
C ARG A 141 -49.83 -15.61 8.61
N ALA A 142 -51.10 -15.20 8.34
CA ALA A 142 -51.48 -14.46 7.14
C ALA A 142 -50.70 -13.11 7.05
N TRP A 143 -50.63 -12.37 8.16
CA TRP A 143 -49.88 -11.12 8.25
C TRP A 143 -48.39 -11.33 7.97
N ILE A 144 -47.74 -12.36 8.51
CA ILE A 144 -46.33 -12.70 8.24
C ILE A 144 -46.12 -12.96 6.75
N LEU A 145 -46.98 -13.72 6.10
CA LEU A 145 -46.91 -14.03 4.66
C LEU A 145 -47.02 -12.75 3.81
N GLU A 146 -47.89 -11.83 4.17
CA GLU A 146 -48.04 -10.53 3.48
C GLU A 146 -46.76 -9.69 3.64
N LEU A 147 -46.18 -9.64 4.84
CA LEU A 147 -44.97 -8.89 5.12
C LEU A 147 -43.75 -9.41 4.35
N HIS A 148 -43.61 -10.72 4.19
CA HIS A 148 -42.45 -11.29 3.46
C HIS A 148 -42.34 -10.71 2.05
N GLY A 149 -43.46 -10.46 1.36
CA GLY A 149 -43.48 -9.80 0.05
C GLY A 149 -43.07 -8.31 0.09
N LYS A 150 -43.29 -7.66 1.23
CA LYS A 150 -43.07 -6.23 1.42
C LYS A 150 -41.71 -5.85 2.03
N ILE A 151 -41.03 -6.77 2.72
CA ILE A 151 -39.73 -6.52 3.40
C ILE A 151 -38.72 -5.76 2.51
N PRO A 152 -38.48 -6.12 1.22
CA PRO A 152 -37.55 -5.40 0.38
C PRO A 152 -37.92 -3.93 0.13
N GLN A 153 -39.18 -3.58 0.18
CA GLN A 153 -39.65 -2.21 0.06
C GLN A 153 -39.61 -1.48 1.39
N LEU A 154 -39.97 -2.14 2.48
CA LEU A 154 -39.92 -1.58 3.84
C LEU A 154 -38.52 -1.25 4.28
N LEU A 155 -37.50 -2.05 3.91
CA LEU A 155 -36.08 -1.76 4.17
C LEU A 155 -35.60 -0.45 3.53
N LYS A 156 -36.22 0.01 2.45
CA LYS A 156 -35.93 1.30 1.82
C LYS A 156 -36.60 2.47 2.55
N GLY A 157 -37.68 2.24 3.25
CA GLY A 157 -38.39 3.24 4.04
C GLY A 157 -37.69 3.56 5.37
N ASP A 158 -38.29 4.46 6.14
CA ASP A 158 -37.85 4.72 7.51
C ASP A 158 -38.59 3.77 8.47
N PHE A 159 -37.85 3.30 9.49
CA PHE A 159 -38.35 2.47 10.58
C PHE A 159 -37.52 2.68 11.83
N GLU A 160 -38.07 2.36 12.99
CA GLU A 160 -37.39 2.48 14.28
C GLU A 160 -36.11 1.62 14.33
N GLY A 161 -35.03 2.17 14.87
CA GLY A 161 -33.71 1.52 14.94
C GLY A 161 -32.86 1.61 13.66
N LYS A 162 -33.42 2.01 12.51
CA LYS A 162 -32.65 2.12 11.26
C LYS A 162 -31.48 3.08 11.35
N ALA A 163 -31.70 4.27 11.92
CA ALA A 163 -30.68 5.31 12.02
C ALA A 163 -29.51 4.87 12.91
N GLU A 164 -29.77 4.16 14.00
CA GLU A 164 -28.75 3.64 14.91
C GLU A 164 -27.89 2.58 14.22
N VAL A 165 -28.51 1.64 13.50
CA VAL A 165 -27.77 0.63 12.73
C VAL A 165 -26.89 1.31 11.70
N LEU A 166 -27.44 2.20 10.87
CA LEU A 166 -26.68 2.90 9.83
C LEU A 166 -25.52 3.71 10.40
N PHE A 167 -25.75 4.41 11.53
CA PHE A 167 -24.72 5.19 12.18
C PHE A 167 -23.55 4.32 12.69
N ALA A 168 -23.86 3.21 13.36
CA ALA A 168 -22.85 2.28 13.87
C ALA A 168 -22.00 1.69 12.73
N TYR A 169 -22.62 1.33 11.62
CA TYR A 169 -21.93 0.81 10.44
C TYR A 169 -21.12 1.88 9.71
N ALA A 170 -21.64 3.13 9.61
CA ALA A 170 -20.90 4.24 9.02
C ALA A 170 -19.60 4.53 9.79
N GLN A 171 -19.65 4.58 11.11
CA GLN A 171 -18.44 4.79 11.94
C GLN A 171 -17.38 3.68 11.70
N ARG A 172 -17.79 2.41 11.69
CA ARG A 172 -16.87 1.28 11.45
C ARG A 172 -16.27 1.34 10.05
N ARG A 173 -17.09 1.68 9.05
CA ARG A 173 -16.67 1.83 7.66
C ARG A 173 -15.64 2.94 7.51
N ASP A 174 -15.86 4.09 8.14
CA ASP A 174 -14.97 5.24 8.06
C ASP A 174 -13.58 4.93 8.62
N VAL A 175 -13.48 4.23 9.75
CA VAL A 175 -12.20 3.79 10.32
C VAL A 175 -11.45 2.90 9.34
N LEU A 176 -12.11 1.91 8.74
CA LEU A 176 -11.50 1.02 7.77
C LEU A 176 -11.04 1.75 6.50
N LEU A 177 -11.85 2.68 5.99
CA LEU A 177 -11.53 3.47 4.80
C LEU A 177 -10.35 4.44 5.04
N VAL A 178 -10.24 5.03 6.23
CA VAL A 178 -9.09 5.86 6.58
C VAL A 178 -7.82 5.00 6.57
N ARG A 179 -7.85 3.85 7.23
CA ARG A 179 -6.70 2.94 7.27
C ARG A 179 -6.32 2.43 5.88
N GLN A 180 -7.28 2.10 5.04
CA GLN A 180 -7.04 1.68 3.66
C GLN A 180 -6.30 2.76 2.86
N ARG A 181 -6.74 4.03 2.96
CA ARG A 181 -6.09 5.17 2.27
C ARG A 181 -4.65 5.39 2.75
N GLU A 182 -4.40 5.24 4.04
CA GLU A 182 -3.04 5.34 4.60
C GLU A 182 -2.12 4.25 4.02
N LEU A 183 -2.58 3.01 4.00
CA LEU A 183 -1.84 1.89 3.43
C LEU A 183 -1.57 2.09 1.93
N ASP A 184 -2.57 2.52 1.15
CA ASP A 184 -2.40 2.81 -0.27
C ASP A 184 -1.35 3.90 -0.50
N LYS A 185 -1.37 4.97 0.29
CA LYS A 185 -0.37 6.03 0.23
C LYS A 185 1.03 5.49 0.52
N ILE A 186 1.20 4.69 1.58
CA ILE A 186 2.49 4.12 1.96
C ILE A 186 3.01 3.17 0.87
N VAL A 187 2.16 2.28 0.36
CA VAL A 187 2.51 1.33 -0.70
C VAL A 187 2.93 2.07 -1.97
N THR A 188 2.19 3.09 -2.38
CA THR A 188 2.50 3.91 -3.55
C THR A 188 3.84 4.62 -3.37
N THR A 189 4.04 5.34 -2.27
CA THR A 189 5.29 6.04 -1.98
C THR A 189 6.50 5.09 -2.00
N ARG A 190 6.36 3.89 -1.40
CA ARG A 190 7.45 2.89 -1.39
C ARG A 190 7.74 2.36 -2.79
N ARG A 191 6.72 2.11 -3.61
CA ARG A 191 6.88 1.66 -5.01
C ARG A 191 7.56 2.73 -5.86
N ASP A 192 7.15 3.98 -5.72
CA ASP A 192 7.71 5.11 -6.47
C ASP A 192 9.19 5.32 -6.13
N LEU A 193 9.54 5.26 -4.83
CA LEU A 193 10.92 5.34 -4.39
C LEU A 193 11.77 4.19 -4.98
N VAL A 194 11.27 2.97 -4.92
CA VAL A 194 11.96 1.80 -5.49
C VAL A 194 12.15 1.97 -7.01
N ALA A 195 11.14 2.44 -7.73
CA ALA A 195 11.22 2.68 -9.17
C ALA A 195 12.25 3.77 -9.52
N LEU A 196 12.22 4.89 -8.78
CA LEU A 196 13.20 5.97 -8.93
C LEU A 196 14.63 5.44 -8.73
N VAL A 197 14.85 4.71 -7.63
CA VAL A 197 16.20 4.22 -7.28
C VAL A 197 16.69 3.15 -8.24
N LYS A 198 15.80 2.28 -8.74
CA LYS A 198 16.14 1.33 -9.82
C LYS A 198 16.59 2.05 -11.10
N GLY A 199 15.90 3.13 -11.48
CA GLY A 199 16.30 3.97 -12.62
C GLY A 199 17.69 4.60 -12.41
N LYS A 200 17.96 5.13 -11.21
CA LYS A 200 19.28 5.69 -10.86
C LYS A 200 20.37 4.62 -10.88
N LEU A 201 20.10 3.43 -10.35
CA LEU A 201 21.05 2.32 -10.35
C LEU A 201 21.37 1.85 -11.77
N ALA A 202 20.37 1.71 -12.63
CA ALA A 202 20.55 1.36 -14.03
C ALA A 202 21.41 2.40 -14.78
N ALA A 203 21.13 3.70 -14.58
CA ALA A 203 21.93 4.77 -15.15
C ALA A 203 23.41 4.71 -14.68
N LEU A 204 23.65 4.41 -13.40
CA LEU A 204 24.98 4.24 -12.85
C LEU A 204 25.74 3.08 -13.53
N GLU A 205 25.06 1.99 -13.85
CA GLU A 205 25.64 0.81 -14.48
C GLU A 205 26.06 1.06 -15.95
N LEU A 206 25.50 2.08 -16.61
CA LEU A 206 25.90 2.48 -17.96
C LEU A 206 27.25 3.22 -18.04
N THR A 207 27.76 3.73 -16.93
CA THR A 207 29.07 4.42 -16.89
C THR A 207 30.20 3.41 -17.00
N THR A 208 30.90 3.39 -18.14
CA THR A 208 32.04 2.51 -18.37
C THR A 208 33.36 3.15 -18.00
N LEU A 209 34.41 2.33 -17.76
CA LEU A 209 35.76 2.84 -17.49
C LEU A 209 36.33 3.66 -18.68
N SER A 210 36.00 3.27 -19.91
CA SER A 210 36.40 4.01 -21.12
C SER A 210 35.73 5.38 -21.19
N THR A 211 34.43 5.47 -20.93
CA THR A 211 33.70 6.74 -20.86
C THR A 211 34.26 7.64 -19.75
N TYR A 212 34.52 7.07 -18.58
CA TYR A 212 35.12 7.82 -17.46
C TYR A 212 36.52 8.36 -17.83
N ARG A 213 37.37 7.54 -18.48
CA ARG A 213 38.70 7.95 -18.92
C ARG A 213 38.61 9.06 -19.97
N ALA A 214 37.75 8.94 -20.97
CA ALA A 214 37.54 9.97 -21.98
C ALA A 214 37.10 11.32 -21.34
N ALA A 215 36.21 11.28 -20.35
CA ALA A 215 35.80 12.46 -19.58
C ALA A 215 37.00 13.13 -18.87
N LEU A 216 37.92 12.37 -18.27
CA LEU A 216 39.09 12.89 -17.64
C LEU A 216 40.13 13.46 -18.66
N GLU A 217 40.12 12.96 -19.88
CA GLU A 217 40.96 13.43 -21.01
C GLU A 217 40.37 14.67 -21.70
N GLY A 218 39.22 15.17 -21.24
CA GLY A 218 38.60 16.42 -21.71
C GLY A 218 37.51 16.22 -22.78
N ASP A 219 37.04 15.01 -23.02
CA ASP A 219 35.90 14.78 -23.90
C ASP A 219 34.60 15.29 -23.23
N ALA A 220 34.03 16.36 -23.77
CA ALA A 220 32.86 17.03 -23.23
C ALA A 220 31.61 16.11 -23.21
N GLN A 221 31.42 15.28 -24.26
CA GLN A 221 30.29 14.35 -24.31
C GLN A 221 30.44 13.24 -23.28
N ALA A 222 31.65 12.73 -23.12
CA ALA A 222 31.92 11.73 -22.10
C ALA A 222 31.75 12.31 -20.68
N ALA A 223 32.17 13.56 -20.45
CA ALA A 223 31.99 14.27 -19.17
C ALA A 223 30.50 14.46 -18.84
N GLU A 224 29.70 14.89 -19.83
CA GLU A 224 28.24 15.03 -19.68
C GLU A 224 27.57 13.69 -19.36
N ARG A 225 27.93 12.61 -20.08
CA ARG A 225 27.42 11.25 -19.80
C ARG A 225 27.79 10.80 -18.39
N VAL A 226 29.03 10.98 -17.98
CA VAL A 226 29.48 10.62 -16.62
C VAL A 226 28.67 11.40 -15.57
N ALA A 227 28.51 12.71 -15.75
CA ALA A 227 27.71 13.54 -14.83
C ALA A 227 26.25 13.12 -14.78
N THR A 228 25.66 12.72 -15.91
CA THR A 228 24.26 12.29 -15.99
C THR A 228 24.04 10.92 -15.34
N HIS A 229 25.02 9.99 -15.45
CA HIS A 229 24.88 8.62 -15.00
C HIS A 229 25.49 8.37 -13.61
N THR A 230 26.17 9.34 -13.00
CA THR A 230 26.63 9.25 -11.61
C THR A 230 25.51 9.57 -10.64
N LEU A 231 25.62 9.07 -9.39
CA LEU A 231 24.57 9.23 -8.38
C LEU A 231 24.50 10.62 -7.74
N GLY A 232 25.10 11.60 -8.32
CA GLY A 232 25.12 12.94 -7.79
C GLY A 232 26.28 13.73 -8.36
N ALA A 233 26.88 14.59 -7.56
CA ALA A 233 28.05 15.31 -7.97
C ALA A 233 29.20 14.36 -8.28
N PHE A 234 29.82 14.57 -9.42
CA PHE A 234 31.06 13.92 -9.76
C PHE A 234 32.19 14.91 -9.42
N PRO A 235 33.21 14.52 -8.68
CA PRO A 235 33.52 13.20 -8.12
C PRO A 235 32.88 12.87 -6.76
N GLU A 236 32.32 13.81 -6.02
CA GLU A 236 31.77 13.62 -4.69
C GLU A 236 30.44 14.40 -4.53
N TRP A 237 29.50 13.85 -3.76
CA TRP A 237 28.34 14.63 -3.34
C TRP A 237 28.76 15.65 -2.27
N GLU A 238 28.38 16.90 -2.44
CA GLU A 238 28.47 17.90 -1.37
C GLU A 238 27.53 17.54 -0.22
N SER A 239 26.35 16.97 -0.57
CA SER A 239 25.39 16.41 0.38
C SER A 239 24.65 15.24 -0.25
N GLU A 240 24.29 14.22 0.56
CA GLU A 240 23.51 13.09 0.07
C GLU A 240 22.10 13.55 -0.31
N PRO A 241 21.60 13.17 -1.52
CA PRO A 241 20.23 13.46 -1.94
C PRO A 241 19.20 12.84 -0.98
N ALA A 242 18.04 13.50 -0.83
CA ALA A 242 16.99 13.03 0.06
C ALA A 242 16.54 11.59 -0.25
N TRP A 243 16.35 11.27 -1.54
CA TRP A 243 15.96 9.93 -1.97
C TRP A 243 17.00 8.85 -1.62
N PHE A 244 18.30 9.21 -1.60
CA PHE A 244 19.37 8.28 -1.22
C PHE A 244 19.32 7.97 0.28
N ARG A 245 19.16 9.00 1.10
CA ARG A 245 18.99 8.82 2.55
C ARG A 245 17.76 8.00 2.85
N GLU A 246 16.65 8.28 2.19
CA GLU A 246 15.39 7.58 2.39
C GLU A 246 15.52 6.09 2.07
N ILE A 247 16.05 5.70 0.90
CA ILE A 247 16.19 4.29 0.53
C ILE A 247 17.21 3.53 1.36
N THR A 248 18.24 4.21 1.92
CA THR A 248 19.28 3.58 2.73
C THR A 248 18.90 3.44 4.20
N THR A 249 17.98 4.27 4.69
CA THR A 249 17.35 4.07 5.99
C THR A 249 16.37 2.90 5.92
N ALA A 250 16.16 2.21 7.02
CA ALA A 250 15.09 1.21 7.07
C ALA A 250 13.74 1.91 6.87
N PRO A 251 12.80 1.34 6.09
CA PRO A 251 11.43 1.83 6.11
C PRO A 251 10.96 1.78 7.57
N GLY A 252 10.53 2.94 8.10
CA GLY A 252 10.01 3.00 9.46
C GLY A 252 8.96 1.91 9.67
N ASP A 253 8.98 1.28 10.83
CA ASP A 253 7.90 0.40 11.23
C ASP A 253 6.61 1.23 11.17
N VAL A 254 5.71 0.81 10.30
CA VAL A 254 4.35 1.34 10.32
C VAL A 254 3.70 0.58 11.47
N ASP A 255 3.42 1.29 12.57
CA ASP A 255 2.65 0.71 13.67
C ASP A 255 1.36 0.11 13.09
N VAL A 256 1.31 -1.23 13.06
CA VAL A 256 0.23 -2.04 12.50
C VAL A 256 -0.86 -2.24 13.56
#